data_e1b686b4404f8525d93d93b8b5ce5958
#
_entry.id   e1b686b4404f8525d93d93b8b5ce5958
#
_cell.length_a   1.000
_cell.length_b   1.000
_cell.length_c   1.000
_cell.angle_alpha   90.00
_cell.angle_beta   90.00
_cell.angle_gamma   90.00
#
_symmetry.space_group_name_H-M   'P 1'
#
loop_
_entity.id
_entity.type
_entity.pdbx_description
1 polymer ?
#
loop_
_entity_poly.entity_id
_entity_poly.type
_entity_poly.pdbx_seq_one_letter_code
_entity_poly.pdbx_strand_id
1 'polypeptide(L)'
;MRKILFSILLSASTIPAMTPTMAGEPIALRDMGSFHIGGRVGEISGKPVKELVFGAGGVPAKIDPNGLYQVEQMYVQYFLPQNRKGKYPLLMWHGGGLTGVTYESTPDGREGWLNMFIRKGWDVYNSDAVERGRSGFAPPDVWNSEPNFLTKANPFERFRIGQGAGSWNADPAKMKVNVGSQFPVEAYDNFTKQIVPRWTNTDEAIVAAYIALVDKVCPCVLLFHSQAGGFGFTVAQARPDKIKAIVAVEPAVAGDKAQAGKLKNIPTLVVYGDYISLDSRWPKMRQIGLDYVEAVHAAGGNVDVVNLPEVGIKGNSHMLMMDKNNGQVADLIQKWLADKGLVE
;
A
#
# COMPACT_ATOMS: atom_id res chain seq x y z
N MET A 1 68.21 23.37 1.41
CA MET A 1 67.02 22.45 1.48
C MET A 1 65.89 23.23 2.17
N ARG A 2 64.95 23.77 1.37
CA ARG A 2 63.75 24.46 1.88
C ARG A 2 62.65 23.43 2.05
N LYS A 3 62.13 23.22 3.27
CA LYS A 3 60.94 22.42 3.58
C LYS A 3 59.71 23.27 3.28
N ILE A 4 58.89 22.82 2.31
CA ILE A 4 57.59 23.40 2.02
C ILE A 4 56.59 22.66 2.89
N LEU A 5 55.95 23.35 3.86
CA LEU A 5 54.81 22.86 4.61
C LEU A 5 53.54 23.09 3.77
N PHE A 6 52.84 22.02 3.41
CA PHE A 6 51.50 22.09 2.87
C PHE A 6 50.50 22.10 4.03
N SER A 7 49.83 23.21 4.25
CA SER A 7 48.68 23.28 5.16
C SER A 7 47.41 22.85 4.40
N ILE A 8 46.86 21.72 4.78
CA ILE A 8 45.55 21.28 4.28
C ILE A 8 44.49 21.96 5.15
N LEU A 9 43.77 22.93 4.57
CA LEU A 9 42.54 23.46 5.16
C LEU A 9 41.41 22.41 4.96
N LEU A 10 41.04 21.77 6.04
CA LEU A 10 39.76 20.99 6.07
C LEU A 10 38.61 21.99 6.20
N SER A 11 37.89 22.22 5.11
CA SER A 11 36.61 22.89 5.17
C SER A 11 35.57 21.92 5.74
N ALA A 12 35.19 22.14 6.99
CA ALA A 12 34.05 21.44 7.59
C ALA A 12 32.75 21.95 6.94
N SER A 13 32.23 21.22 5.98
CA SER A 13 30.86 21.43 5.50
C SER A 13 29.88 21.02 6.61
N THR A 14 29.27 21.98 7.27
CA THR A 14 28.16 21.76 8.19
C THR A 14 26.96 21.27 7.39
N ILE A 15 26.70 19.97 7.42
CA ILE A 15 25.43 19.42 6.99
C ILE A 15 24.37 19.97 7.97
N PRO A 16 23.33 20.69 7.50
CA PRO A 16 22.28 21.13 8.39
C PRO A 16 21.64 19.88 9.00
N ALA A 17 21.64 19.78 10.33
CA ALA A 17 20.92 18.75 11.04
C ALA A 17 19.45 18.91 10.65
N MET A 18 18.89 17.92 9.93
CA MET A 18 17.45 17.81 9.79
C MET A 18 16.90 17.71 11.20
N THR A 19 16.20 18.76 11.64
CA THR A 19 15.36 18.68 12.85
C THR A 19 14.39 17.53 12.66
N PRO A 20 14.37 16.52 13.55
CA PRO A 20 13.38 15.46 13.46
C PRO A 20 12.02 16.16 13.52
N THR A 21 11.20 15.97 12.49
CA THR A 21 9.79 16.33 12.50
C THR A 21 9.21 15.78 13.79
N MET A 22 8.55 16.63 14.56
CA MET A 22 7.97 16.34 15.87
C MET A 22 7.33 14.96 15.85
N ALA A 23 7.96 13.98 16.48
CA ALA A 23 7.29 12.73 16.77
C ALA A 23 6.04 13.10 17.59
N GLY A 24 4.85 12.70 17.13
CA GLY A 24 3.62 12.87 17.90
C GLY A 24 3.79 12.25 19.28
N GLU A 25 2.83 12.48 20.17
CA GLU A 25 2.80 11.85 21.51
C GLU A 25 3.09 10.33 21.38
N PRO A 26 3.76 9.72 22.36
CA PRO A 26 4.05 8.29 22.34
C PRO A 26 2.78 7.45 22.12
N ILE A 27 2.90 6.38 21.36
CA ILE A 27 1.83 5.39 21.15
C ILE A 27 2.03 4.25 22.14
N ALA A 28 1.12 4.12 23.10
CA ALA A 28 1.12 2.98 24.01
C ALA A 28 0.46 1.77 23.35
N LEU A 29 1.21 0.69 23.21
CA LEU A 29 0.73 -0.58 22.68
C LEU A 29 0.59 -1.62 23.78
N ARG A 30 -0.45 -2.47 23.73
CA ARG A 30 -0.54 -3.66 24.56
C ARG A 30 0.23 -4.84 23.96
N ASP A 31 0.38 -4.83 22.60
CA ASP A 31 1.16 -5.82 21.88
C ASP A 31 1.48 -5.33 20.46
N MET A 32 2.56 -5.86 19.88
CA MET A 32 2.94 -5.73 18.47
C MET A 32 3.74 -6.96 18.03
N GLY A 33 3.62 -7.30 16.77
CA GLY A 33 4.37 -8.43 16.23
C GLY A 33 4.11 -8.64 14.75
N SER A 34 4.52 -9.82 14.27
CA SER A 34 4.31 -10.20 12.88
C SER A 34 4.22 -11.71 12.72
N PHE A 35 3.66 -12.13 11.59
CA PHE A 35 3.59 -13.52 11.19
C PHE A 35 3.51 -13.63 9.66
N HIS A 36 3.83 -14.81 9.13
CA HIS A 36 3.51 -15.18 7.77
C HIS A 36 2.24 -16.04 7.73
N ILE A 37 1.47 -15.89 6.64
CA ILE A 37 0.21 -16.62 6.45
C ILE A 37 0.05 -17.02 4.98
N GLY A 38 -0.77 -18.05 4.74
CA GLY A 38 -0.93 -18.61 3.40
C GLY A 38 0.32 -19.33 2.91
N GLY A 39 0.51 -19.35 1.61
CA GLY A 39 1.63 -20.00 0.97
C GLY A 39 1.40 -21.47 0.67
N ARG A 40 2.29 -22.02 -0.13
CA ARG A 40 2.37 -23.42 -0.52
C ARG A 40 3.80 -23.86 -0.71
N VAL A 41 3.99 -25.16 -0.83
CA VAL A 41 5.27 -25.71 -1.29
C VAL A 41 5.27 -25.71 -2.82
N GLY A 42 6.28 -25.07 -3.41
CA GLY A 42 6.61 -25.18 -4.83
C GLY A 42 7.80 -26.10 -5.03
N GLU A 43 7.94 -26.71 -6.20
CA GLU A 43 9.04 -27.57 -6.56
C GLU A 43 9.73 -27.07 -7.83
N ILE A 44 11.05 -27.10 -7.83
CA ILE A 44 11.89 -26.83 -9.03
C ILE A 44 12.73 -28.06 -9.30
N SER A 45 12.83 -28.45 -10.56
CA SER A 45 13.64 -29.58 -11.01
C SER A 45 14.30 -29.30 -12.36
N GLY A 46 15.32 -30.09 -12.69
CA GLY A 46 16.00 -30.02 -13.99
C GLY A 46 16.90 -28.81 -14.21
N LYS A 47 17.22 -28.06 -13.16
CA LYS A 47 18.12 -26.90 -13.25
C LYS A 47 19.58 -27.29 -12.99
N PRO A 48 20.54 -26.64 -13.65
CA PRO A 48 21.96 -26.89 -13.38
C PRO A 48 22.37 -26.38 -12.01
N VAL A 49 23.24 -27.11 -11.34
CA VAL A 49 23.94 -26.64 -10.14
C VAL A 49 24.76 -25.40 -10.49
N LYS A 50 24.68 -24.38 -9.65
CA LYS A 50 25.39 -23.09 -9.82
C LYS A 50 26.53 -23.02 -8.81
N GLU A 51 27.63 -22.40 -9.18
CA GLU A 51 28.68 -21.99 -8.26
C GLU A 51 28.54 -20.50 -7.95
N LEU A 52 28.37 -20.16 -6.68
CA LEU A 52 28.13 -18.79 -6.24
C LEU A 52 29.12 -18.40 -5.14
N VAL A 53 29.56 -17.15 -5.17
CA VAL A 53 30.32 -16.51 -4.08
C VAL A 53 29.37 -15.54 -3.38
N PHE A 54 29.01 -15.81 -2.12
CA PHE A 54 28.00 -15.03 -1.37
C PHE A 54 28.51 -13.67 -0.86
N GLY A 55 29.81 -13.42 -0.88
CA GLY A 55 30.38 -12.15 -0.47
C GLY A 55 31.74 -11.93 -1.10
N ALA A 56 32.16 -10.68 -1.24
CA ALA A 56 33.46 -10.33 -1.81
C ALA A 56 34.59 -11.02 -1.02
N GLY A 57 35.47 -11.77 -1.75
CA GLY A 57 36.54 -12.54 -1.15
C GLY A 57 36.09 -13.86 -0.48
N GLY A 58 34.83 -14.24 -0.60
CA GLY A 58 34.29 -15.49 -0.06
C GLY A 58 34.73 -16.72 -0.85
N VAL A 59 34.52 -17.89 -0.26
CA VAL A 59 34.76 -19.17 -0.91
C VAL A 59 33.57 -19.54 -1.79
N PRO A 60 33.79 -20.00 -3.04
CA PRO A 60 32.71 -20.48 -3.89
C PRO A 60 31.97 -21.67 -3.26
N ALA A 61 30.64 -21.63 -3.34
CA ALA A 61 29.77 -22.71 -2.90
C ALA A 61 28.92 -23.23 -4.05
N LYS A 62 28.78 -24.54 -4.14
CA LYS A 62 27.86 -25.18 -5.10
C LYS A 62 26.46 -25.13 -4.53
N ILE A 63 25.56 -24.53 -5.29
CA ILE A 63 24.13 -24.39 -4.95
C ILE A 63 23.32 -25.18 -5.96
N ASP A 64 22.61 -26.17 -5.47
CA ASP A 64 21.61 -26.91 -6.24
C ASP A 64 20.26 -26.16 -6.14
N PRO A 65 19.71 -25.61 -7.22
CA PRO A 65 18.41 -24.95 -7.20
C PRO A 65 17.23 -25.93 -7.28
N ASN A 66 17.46 -27.23 -7.41
CA ASN A 66 16.40 -28.22 -7.46
C ASN A 66 15.93 -28.58 -6.05
N GLY A 67 14.62 -28.62 -5.86
CA GLY A 67 14.06 -28.96 -4.56
C GLY A 67 12.76 -28.22 -4.24
N LEU A 68 12.37 -28.28 -2.97
CA LEU A 68 11.14 -27.72 -2.48
C LEU A 68 11.37 -26.29 -1.93
N TYR A 69 10.47 -25.39 -2.29
CA TYR A 69 10.49 -23.99 -1.88
C TYR A 69 9.19 -23.61 -1.15
N GLN A 70 9.30 -22.87 -0.06
CA GLN A 70 8.13 -22.19 0.50
C GLN A 70 7.86 -20.93 -0.32
N VAL A 71 6.67 -20.84 -0.91
CA VAL A 71 6.28 -19.76 -1.83
C VAL A 71 4.86 -19.26 -1.54
N GLU A 72 4.54 -18.06 -2.05
CA GLU A 72 3.18 -17.48 -1.98
C GLU A 72 2.69 -17.19 -0.55
N GLN A 73 3.59 -17.16 0.44
CA GLN A 73 3.30 -16.66 1.77
C GLN A 73 3.12 -15.14 1.76
N MET A 74 2.35 -14.63 2.70
CA MET A 74 2.13 -13.21 2.95
C MET A 74 2.62 -12.81 4.33
N TYR A 75 3.40 -11.74 4.43
CA TYR A 75 3.81 -11.13 5.69
C TYR A 75 2.74 -10.21 6.21
N VAL A 76 2.47 -10.29 7.51
CA VAL A 76 1.52 -9.45 8.22
C VAL A 76 2.17 -8.93 9.50
N GLN A 77 2.12 -7.62 9.71
CA GLN A 77 2.53 -6.99 10.94
C GLN A 77 1.30 -6.43 11.66
N TYR A 78 1.26 -6.53 12.98
CA TYR A 78 0.15 -6.02 13.77
C TYR A 78 0.62 -5.10 14.90
N PHE A 79 -0.26 -4.14 15.23
CA PHE A 79 -0.07 -3.17 16.30
C PHE A 79 -1.40 -3.05 17.05
N LEU A 80 -1.37 -3.34 18.33
CA LEU A 80 -2.56 -3.37 19.18
C LEU A 80 -2.43 -2.26 20.23
N PRO A 81 -3.19 -1.16 20.11
CA PRO A 81 -3.12 -0.07 21.08
C PRO A 81 -3.62 -0.49 22.45
N GLN A 82 -3.06 0.11 23.51
CA GLN A 82 -3.50 -0.11 24.87
C GLN A 82 -4.97 0.32 25.05
N ASN A 83 -5.35 1.44 24.48
CA ASN A 83 -6.71 1.99 24.54
C ASN A 83 -7.44 1.68 23.22
N ARG A 84 -7.95 0.46 23.09
CA ARG A 84 -8.75 0.06 21.95
C ARG A 84 -10.10 0.75 21.97
N LYS A 85 -10.52 1.27 20.79
CA LYS A 85 -11.83 1.88 20.53
C LYS A 85 -12.51 1.26 19.31
N GLY A 86 -11.75 0.80 18.33
CA GLY A 86 -12.29 0.06 17.20
C GLY A 86 -12.85 -1.29 17.63
N LYS A 87 -14.13 -1.56 17.34
CA LYS A 87 -14.80 -2.82 17.72
C LYS A 87 -14.18 -4.06 17.08
N TYR A 88 -13.58 -3.87 15.91
CA TYR A 88 -12.97 -4.94 15.10
C TYR A 88 -11.57 -4.52 14.65
N PRO A 89 -10.67 -5.46 14.34
CA PRO A 89 -9.38 -5.14 13.72
C PRO A 89 -9.57 -4.42 12.37
N LEU A 90 -8.66 -3.50 12.06
CA LEU A 90 -8.54 -2.82 10.78
C LEU A 90 -7.39 -3.44 9.98
N LEU A 91 -7.69 -4.04 8.85
CA LEU A 91 -6.72 -4.64 7.94
C LEU A 91 -6.40 -3.65 6.82
N MET A 92 -5.13 -3.30 6.65
CA MET A 92 -4.66 -2.36 5.64
C MET A 92 -3.92 -3.07 4.51
N TRP A 93 -4.44 -2.94 3.27
CA TRP A 93 -3.92 -3.59 2.07
C TRP A 93 -3.49 -2.56 1.03
N HIS A 94 -2.21 -2.59 0.65
CA HIS A 94 -1.57 -1.63 -0.25
C HIS A 94 -1.91 -1.84 -1.73
N GLY A 95 -1.61 -0.83 -2.56
CA GLY A 95 -1.78 -0.87 -4.01
C GLY A 95 -0.67 -1.59 -4.77
N GLY A 96 -0.80 -1.60 -6.09
CA GLY A 96 0.14 -2.27 -7.00
C GLY A 96 1.54 -1.65 -7.00
N GLY A 97 2.57 -2.49 -6.95
CA GLY A 97 3.98 -2.07 -6.94
C GLY A 97 4.43 -1.42 -5.62
N LEU A 98 3.64 -1.58 -4.56
CA LEU A 98 3.87 -1.03 -3.22
C LEU A 98 3.89 -2.15 -2.18
N THR A 99 4.09 -1.78 -0.91
CA THR A 99 4.07 -2.65 0.26
C THR A 99 3.31 -1.97 1.40
N GLY A 100 3.24 -2.58 2.57
CA GLY A 100 2.67 -1.99 3.78
C GLY A 100 3.31 -0.66 4.20
N VAL A 101 4.53 -0.37 3.75
CA VAL A 101 5.19 0.94 3.94
C VAL A 101 4.31 2.11 3.49
N THR A 102 3.41 1.86 2.53
CA THR A 102 2.40 2.85 2.07
C THR A 102 1.64 3.53 3.21
N TYR A 103 1.43 2.83 4.32
CA TYR A 103 0.66 3.32 5.47
C TYR A 103 1.53 3.72 6.67
N GLU A 104 2.83 3.37 6.69
CA GLU A 104 3.69 3.55 7.87
C GLU A 104 4.09 5.01 8.07
N SER A 105 4.77 5.60 7.09
CA SER A 105 5.17 7.01 7.09
C SER A 105 5.00 7.63 5.71
N THR A 106 4.78 8.94 5.67
CA THR A 106 4.76 9.67 4.41
C THR A 106 6.19 9.89 3.88
N PRO A 107 6.37 10.12 2.57
CA PRO A 107 7.70 10.32 1.98
C PRO A 107 8.50 11.48 2.59
N ASP A 108 7.82 12.49 3.12
CA ASP A 108 8.37 13.67 3.78
C ASP A 108 8.49 13.51 5.32
N GLY A 109 8.30 12.29 5.85
CA GLY A 109 8.57 11.94 7.23
C GLY A 109 7.44 12.24 8.22
N ARG A 110 6.24 12.65 7.75
CA ARG A 110 5.05 12.78 8.61
C ARG A 110 4.47 11.41 8.96
N GLU A 111 3.57 11.39 9.95
CA GLU A 111 2.82 10.18 10.30
C GLU A 111 1.99 9.68 9.11
N GLY A 112 2.04 8.36 8.88
CA GLY A 112 1.14 7.67 7.99
C GLY A 112 -0.14 7.20 8.67
N TRP A 113 -1.06 6.66 7.90
CA TRP A 113 -2.34 6.18 8.40
C TRP A 113 -2.21 5.04 9.40
N LEU A 114 -1.17 4.23 9.34
CA LEU A 114 -0.89 3.20 10.34
C LEU A 114 -0.91 3.81 11.76
N ASN A 115 -0.04 4.79 12.00
CA ASN A 115 0.06 5.45 13.31
C ASN A 115 -1.24 6.20 13.65
N MET A 116 -1.83 6.90 12.68
CA MET A 116 -3.07 7.66 12.90
C MET A 116 -4.22 6.75 13.35
N PHE A 117 -4.41 5.59 12.74
CA PHE A 117 -5.48 4.66 13.13
C PHE A 117 -5.16 3.93 14.44
N ILE A 118 -3.89 3.63 14.74
CA ILE A 118 -3.49 3.14 16.08
C ILE A 118 -3.83 4.18 17.14
N ARG A 119 -3.52 5.48 16.94
CA ARG A 119 -3.89 6.56 17.86
C ARG A 119 -5.41 6.73 18.04
N LYS A 120 -6.17 6.43 16.98
CA LYS A 120 -7.65 6.41 17.03
C LYS A 120 -8.21 5.15 17.73
N GLY A 121 -7.33 4.25 18.19
CA GLY A 121 -7.69 3.07 18.98
C GLY A 121 -8.03 1.83 18.15
N TRP A 122 -7.58 1.73 16.92
CA TRP A 122 -7.75 0.53 16.09
C TRP A 122 -6.63 -0.48 16.32
N ASP A 123 -6.99 -1.74 16.48
CA ASP A 123 -6.06 -2.86 16.27
C ASP A 123 -5.75 -2.90 14.78
N VAL A 124 -4.53 -2.60 14.38
CA VAL A 124 -4.15 -2.49 12.96
C VAL A 124 -3.31 -3.68 12.54
N TYR A 125 -3.69 -4.28 11.41
CA TYR A 125 -2.94 -5.30 10.71
C TYR A 125 -2.52 -4.76 9.35
N ASN A 126 -1.21 -4.58 9.15
CA ASN A 126 -0.61 -4.06 7.93
C ASN A 126 0.15 -5.18 7.22
N SER A 127 -0.19 -5.47 5.98
CA SER A 127 0.37 -6.61 5.25
C SER A 127 1.14 -6.17 4.01
N ASP A 128 2.16 -6.96 3.67
CA ASP A 128 2.75 -6.96 2.34
C ASP A 128 2.11 -8.11 1.56
N ALA A 129 1.45 -7.83 0.44
CA ALA A 129 0.84 -8.87 -0.39
C ALA A 129 1.88 -9.93 -0.82
N VAL A 130 1.41 -11.09 -1.24
CA VAL A 130 2.29 -12.12 -1.83
C VAL A 130 3.21 -11.46 -2.87
N GLU A 131 4.47 -11.87 -2.91
CA GLU A 131 5.53 -11.37 -3.79
C GLU A 131 5.94 -9.90 -3.57
N ARG A 132 5.49 -9.27 -2.48
CA ARG A 132 5.82 -7.88 -2.15
C ARG A 132 6.64 -7.80 -0.86
N GLY A 133 7.63 -6.93 -0.86
CA GLY A 133 8.36 -6.53 0.34
C GLY A 133 8.80 -7.71 1.21
N ARG A 134 8.29 -7.75 2.43
CA ARG A 134 8.63 -8.77 3.45
C ARG A 134 8.00 -10.14 3.19
N SER A 135 7.06 -10.27 2.25
CA SER A 135 6.48 -11.55 1.85
C SER A 135 7.45 -12.44 1.06
N GLY A 136 8.54 -11.83 0.57
CA GLY A 136 9.57 -12.53 -0.21
C GLY A 136 9.13 -12.87 -1.62
N PHE A 137 10.03 -13.48 -2.37
CA PHE A 137 9.83 -13.82 -3.76
C PHE A 137 9.91 -15.33 -3.96
N ALA A 138 9.13 -15.87 -4.89
CA ALA A 138 9.40 -17.19 -5.44
C ALA A 138 10.46 -17.09 -6.55
N PRO A 139 11.21 -18.16 -6.80
CA PRO A 139 11.98 -18.25 -8.03
C PRO A 139 11.08 -18.04 -9.26
N PRO A 140 11.56 -17.34 -10.32
CA PRO A 140 10.74 -17.04 -11.50
C PRO A 140 10.08 -18.27 -12.15
N ASP A 141 10.74 -19.41 -12.08
CA ASP A 141 10.22 -20.69 -12.59
C ASP A 141 8.89 -21.11 -11.93
N VAL A 142 8.63 -20.72 -10.68
CA VAL A 142 7.40 -21.07 -9.96
C VAL A 142 6.18 -20.40 -10.59
N TRP A 143 6.35 -19.14 -11.03
CA TRP A 143 5.27 -18.36 -11.64
C TRP A 143 5.35 -18.30 -13.17
N ASN A 144 6.42 -18.87 -13.75
CA ASN A 144 6.69 -18.87 -15.19
C ASN A 144 6.53 -17.45 -15.80
N SER A 145 6.99 -16.44 -15.10
CA SER A 145 6.98 -15.06 -15.56
C SER A 145 8.01 -14.21 -14.81
N GLU A 146 8.41 -13.12 -15.45
CA GLU A 146 9.31 -12.12 -14.87
C GLU A 146 8.51 -11.00 -14.18
N PRO A 147 9.08 -10.39 -13.14
CA PRO A 147 8.44 -9.26 -12.48
C PRO A 147 8.51 -7.98 -13.32
N ASN A 148 7.50 -7.14 -13.19
CA ASN A 148 7.47 -5.82 -13.79
C ASN A 148 8.05 -4.78 -12.83
N PHE A 149 8.97 -3.96 -13.33
CA PHE A 149 9.57 -2.84 -12.61
C PHE A 149 8.96 -1.52 -13.07
N LEU A 150 8.78 -0.59 -12.14
CA LEU A 150 8.30 0.74 -12.45
C LEU A 150 9.47 1.73 -12.48
N THR A 151 9.55 2.55 -13.53
CA THR A 151 10.45 3.69 -13.57
C THR A 151 9.97 4.79 -12.63
N LYS A 152 10.86 5.73 -12.25
CA LYS A 152 10.47 6.91 -11.46
C LYS A 152 9.37 7.76 -12.14
N ALA A 153 9.35 7.84 -13.45
CA ALA A 153 8.32 8.56 -14.20
C ALA A 153 6.92 7.95 -14.01
N ASN A 154 6.84 6.62 -13.97
CA ASN A 154 5.57 5.92 -14.00
C ASN A 154 4.60 6.32 -12.88
N PRO A 155 4.93 6.26 -11.58
CA PRO A 155 3.99 6.67 -10.55
C PRO A 155 3.76 8.19 -10.51
N PHE A 156 4.74 9.02 -10.89
CA PHE A 156 4.54 10.47 -10.96
C PHE A 156 3.42 10.83 -11.93
N GLU A 157 3.45 10.22 -13.10
CA GLU A 157 2.52 10.48 -14.19
C GLU A 157 1.16 9.81 -13.97
N ARG A 158 1.14 8.58 -13.43
CA ARG A 158 -0.06 7.74 -13.32
C ARG A 158 -0.80 7.89 -12.00
N PHE A 159 -0.14 8.37 -10.95
CA PHE A 159 -0.77 8.58 -9.64
C PHE A 159 -1.28 10.01 -9.45
N ARG A 160 -1.43 10.73 -10.55
CA ARG A 160 -1.97 12.09 -10.57
C ARG A 160 -1.18 13.08 -9.68
N ILE A 161 0.12 12.80 -9.47
CA ILE A 161 1.05 13.74 -8.86
C ILE A 161 1.38 14.82 -9.90
N GLY A 162 1.78 14.38 -11.09
CA GLY A 162 2.03 15.21 -12.26
C GLY A 162 0.85 15.31 -13.22
N GLN A 163 1.00 16.16 -14.24
CA GLN A 163 0.00 16.47 -15.27
C GLN A 163 -0.04 15.41 -16.39
N GLY A 164 0.05 14.12 -16.05
CA GLY A 164 0.01 13.02 -17.00
C GLY A 164 1.35 12.72 -17.66
N ALA A 165 1.29 12.06 -18.83
CA ALA A 165 2.49 11.58 -19.53
C ALA A 165 3.44 12.72 -19.90
N GLY A 166 4.75 12.51 -19.65
CA GLY A 166 5.80 13.49 -19.88
C GLY A 166 5.87 14.63 -18.84
N SER A 167 5.15 14.49 -17.73
CA SER A 167 5.19 15.47 -16.64
C SER A 167 6.36 15.27 -15.66
N TRP A 168 6.90 14.05 -15.58
CA TRP A 168 8.08 13.79 -14.76
C TRP A 168 9.36 14.26 -15.46
N ASN A 169 10.31 14.78 -14.68
CA ASN A 169 11.65 15.12 -15.15
C ASN A 169 12.68 14.81 -14.07
N ALA A 170 13.89 14.40 -14.45
CA ALA A 170 15.00 14.20 -13.52
C ALA A 170 15.45 15.50 -12.84
N ASP A 171 15.28 16.63 -13.52
CA ASP A 171 15.43 17.97 -12.95
C ASP A 171 14.10 18.39 -12.30
N PRO A 172 14.02 18.51 -10.96
CA PRO A 172 12.79 18.85 -10.26
C PRO A 172 12.17 20.19 -10.74
N ALA A 173 12.98 21.15 -11.19
CA ALA A 173 12.49 22.43 -11.67
C ALA A 173 11.70 22.32 -12.99
N LYS A 174 11.82 21.19 -13.70
CA LYS A 174 11.12 20.91 -14.95
C LYS A 174 9.93 19.96 -14.77
N MET A 175 9.68 19.48 -13.56
CA MET A 175 8.50 18.66 -13.28
C MET A 175 7.22 19.49 -13.44
N LYS A 176 6.20 18.89 -14.08
CA LYS A 176 4.88 19.51 -14.22
C LYS A 176 3.92 18.89 -13.22
N VAL A 177 3.87 19.48 -12.02
CA VAL A 177 2.99 19.05 -10.93
C VAL A 177 1.57 19.56 -11.15
N ASN A 178 0.55 18.80 -10.73
CA ASN A 178 -0.82 19.28 -10.73
C ASN A 178 -0.98 20.50 -9.80
N VAL A 179 -1.69 21.51 -10.25
CA VAL A 179 -1.88 22.76 -9.50
C VAL A 179 -2.63 22.47 -8.20
N GLY A 180 -2.07 22.88 -7.07
CA GLY A 180 -2.67 22.65 -5.76
C GLY A 180 -2.46 21.23 -5.20
N SER A 181 -1.59 20.41 -5.83
CA SER A 181 -1.28 19.06 -5.37
C SER A 181 -0.82 19.05 -3.92
N GLN A 182 -1.39 18.14 -3.15
CA GLN A 182 -1.03 17.88 -1.76
C GLN A 182 0.08 16.83 -1.62
N PHE A 183 0.48 16.17 -2.71
CA PHE A 183 1.60 15.23 -2.64
C PHE A 183 2.91 15.97 -2.32
N PRO A 184 3.74 15.44 -1.38
CA PRO A 184 5.02 16.05 -1.02
C PRO A 184 6.06 15.79 -2.11
N VAL A 185 5.99 16.56 -3.20
CA VAL A 185 6.83 16.38 -4.42
C VAL A 185 8.29 16.53 -4.12
N GLU A 186 8.65 17.40 -3.18
CA GLU A 186 10.01 17.59 -2.67
C GLU A 186 10.63 16.30 -2.09
N ALA A 187 9.79 15.36 -1.63
CA ALA A 187 10.19 14.07 -1.10
C ALA A 187 9.91 12.90 -2.09
N TYR A 188 9.68 13.20 -3.36
CA TYR A 188 9.33 12.19 -4.36
C TYR A 188 10.35 11.05 -4.46
N ASP A 189 11.62 11.34 -4.31
CA ASP A 189 12.67 10.32 -4.31
C ASP A 189 12.54 9.32 -3.16
N ASN A 190 12.09 9.76 -2.00
CA ASN A 190 11.79 8.86 -0.88
C ASN A 190 10.56 7.98 -1.18
N PHE A 191 9.54 8.55 -1.83
CA PHE A 191 8.40 7.76 -2.28
C PHE A 191 8.84 6.63 -3.23
N THR A 192 9.70 6.92 -4.20
CA THR A 192 10.12 5.90 -5.18
C THR A 192 10.98 4.78 -4.59
N LYS A 193 11.59 4.98 -3.42
CA LYS A 193 12.36 3.93 -2.71
C LYS A 193 11.49 2.79 -2.19
N GLN A 194 10.18 3.00 -1.97
CA GLN A 194 9.28 1.96 -1.51
C GLN A 194 8.66 1.13 -2.66
N ILE A 195 8.90 1.52 -3.91
CA ILE A 195 8.38 0.80 -5.06
C ILE A 195 9.11 -0.53 -5.19
N VAL A 196 8.34 -1.60 -5.31
CA VAL A 196 8.84 -2.96 -5.48
C VAL A 196 8.38 -3.54 -6.82
N PRO A 197 9.14 -4.49 -7.38
CA PRO A 197 8.68 -5.24 -8.55
C PRO A 197 7.39 -5.99 -8.25
N ARG A 198 6.61 -6.27 -9.29
CA ARG A 198 5.37 -7.04 -9.18
C ARG A 198 5.20 -7.98 -10.36
N TRP A 199 4.62 -9.13 -10.09
CA TRP A 199 4.10 -10.02 -11.13
C TRP A 199 2.66 -9.64 -11.50
N THR A 200 2.16 -10.11 -12.62
CA THR A 200 0.80 -9.85 -13.10
C THR A 200 -0.05 -11.12 -13.20
N ASN A 201 0.50 -12.25 -12.80
CA ASN A 201 -0.14 -13.57 -12.80
C ASN A 201 -0.21 -14.21 -11.41
N THR A 202 -0.09 -13.41 -10.34
CA THR A 202 -0.09 -13.86 -8.94
C THR A 202 -1.37 -13.50 -8.18
N ASP A 203 -2.38 -12.98 -8.86
CA ASP A 203 -3.61 -12.48 -8.23
C ASP A 203 -4.34 -13.59 -7.42
N GLU A 204 -4.36 -14.83 -7.89
CA GLU A 204 -4.97 -15.95 -7.17
C GLU A 204 -4.23 -16.25 -5.86
N ALA A 205 -2.89 -16.25 -5.88
CA ALA A 205 -2.07 -16.45 -4.69
C ALA A 205 -2.26 -15.31 -3.67
N ILE A 206 -2.36 -14.05 -4.15
CA ILE A 206 -2.64 -12.89 -3.31
C ILE A 206 -4.02 -13.02 -2.64
N VAL A 207 -5.06 -13.35 -3.40
CA VAL A 207 -6.42 -13.55 -2.86
C VAL A 207 -6.46 -14.69 -1.85
N ALA A 208 -5.80 -15.83 -2.14
CA ALA A 208 -5.73 -16.96 -1.22
C ALA A 208 -5.06 -16.58 0.12
N ALA A 209 -3.96 -15.83 0.08
CA ALA A 209 -3.28 -15.36 1.28
C ALA A 209 -4.14 -14.36 2.08
N TYR A 210 -4.84 -13.43 1.42
CA TYR A 210 -5.77 -12.52 2.07
C TYR A 210 -6.99 -13.25 2.67
N ILE A 211 -7.51 -14.28 2.02
CA ILE A 211 -8.56 -15.14 2.60
C ILE A 211 -8.03 -15.82 3.88
N ALA A 212 -6.83 -16.37 3.84
CA ALA A 212 -6.22 -16.99 5.02
C ALA A 212 -6.05 -15.98 6.18
N LEU A 213 -5.67 -14.71 5.87
CA LEU A 213 -5.59 -13.65 6.86
C LEU A 213 -6.97 -13.32 7.46
N VAL A 214 -7.99 -13.16 6.62
CA VAL A 214 -9.37 -12.93 7.06
C VAL A 214 -9.86 -14.10 7.91
N ASP A 215 -9.57 -15.33 7.53
CA ASP A 215 -9.95 -16.52 8.29
C ASP A 215 -9.30 -16.58 9.67
N LYS A 216 -8.07 -16.04 9.81
CA LYS A 216 -7.32 -15.98 11.07
C LYS A 216 -7.73 -14.82 11.99
N VAL A 217 -8.01 -13.64 11.44
CA VAL A 217 -8.06 -12.37 12.22
C VAL A 217 -9.48 -11.84 12.38
N CYS A 218 -10.36 -12.07 11.39
CA CYS A 218 -11.69 -11.45 11.37
C CYS A 218 -12.72 -12.19 12.27
N PRO A 219 -13.78 -11.50 12.76
CA PRO A 219 -14.43 -10.34 12.10
C PRO A 219 -13.61 -9.06 12.10
N CYS A 220 -13.60 -8.32 10.97
CA CYS A 220 -12.70 -7.19 10.74
C CYS A 220 -13.29 -6.13 9.81
N VAL A 221 -12.62 -4.96 9.77
CA VAL A 221 -12.80 -3.90 8.75
C VAL A 221 -11.66 -4.01 7.75
N LEU A 222 -11.99 -3.96 6.46
CA LEU A 222 -11.00 -3.89 5.39
C LEU A 222 -10.80 -2.44 4.95
N LEU A 223 -9.53 -2.00 4.89
CA LEU A 223 -9.12 -0.78 4.22
C LEU A 223 -8.12 -1.16 3.14
N PHE A 224 -8.45 -0.89 1.89
CA PHE A 224 -7.57 -1.23 0.79
C PHE A 224 -7.45 -0.11 -0.24
N HIS A 225 -6.35 -0.11 -0.96
CA HIS A 225 -5.98 0.94 -1.90
C HIS A 225 -5.74 0.40 -3.31
N SER A 226 -6.23 1.11 -4.33
CA SER A 226 -5.83 0.94 -5.73
C SER A 226 -6.07 -0.48 -6.27
N GLN A 227 -5.03 -1.21 -6.68
CA GLN A 227 -5.09 -2.60 -7.16
C GLN A 227 -5.76 -3.52 -6.14
N ALA A 228 -5.52 -3.30 -4.86
CA ALA A 228 -6.13 -4.11 -3.81
C ALA A 228 -7.66 -3.98 -3.76
N GLY A 229 -8.27 -3.08 -4.52
CA GLY A 229 -9.72 -3.04 -4.75
C GLY A 229 -10.24 -4.35 -5.30
N GLY A 230 -9.59 -4.92 -6.33
CA GLY A 230 -9.96 -6.23 -6.87
C GLY A 230 -9.85 -7.34 -5.82
N PHE A 231 -8.75 -7.37 -5.08
CA PHE A 231 -8.54 -8.37 -4.02
C PHE A 231 -9.51 -8.20 -2.85
N GLY A 232 -9.69 -6.97 -2.37
CA GLY A 232 -10.52 -6.65 -1.22
C GLY A 232 -12.00 -6.99 -1.46
N PHE A 233 -12.54 -6.63 -2.60
CA PHE A 233 -13.91 -6.99 -2.94
C PHE A 233 -14.07 -8.50 -3.16
N THR A 234 -13.12 -9.17 -3.84
CA THR A 234 -13.14 -10.63 -4.04
C THR A 234 -13.10 -11.38 -2.71
N VAL A 235 -12.25 -10.97 -1.78
CA VAL A 235 -12.17 -11.57 -0.44
C VAL A 235 -13.44 -11.31 0.37
N ALA A 236 -13.99 -10.10 0.32
CA ALA A 236 -15.26 -9.79 0.97
C ALA A 236 -16.43 -10.61 0.40
N GLN A 237 -16.46 -10.83 -0.91
CA GLN A 237 -17.43 -11.73 -1.56
C GLN A 237 -17.25 -13.20 -1.17
N ALA A 238 -16.00 -13.61 -0.89
CA ALA A 238 -15.70 -14.98 -0.43
C ALA A 238 -15.98 -15.20 1.06
N ARG A 239 -15.94 -14.16 1.89
CA ARG A 239 -16.10 -14.21 3.37
C ARG A 239 -17.01 -13.09 3.89
N PRO A 240 -18.24 -12.93 3.35
CA PRO A 240 -19.09 -11.78 3.68
C PRO A 240 -19.50 -11.72 5.16
N ASP A 241 -19.61 -12.83 5.83
CA ASP A 241 -19.94 -12.95 7.25
C ASP A 241 -18.85 -12.42 8.18
N LYS A 242 -17.59 -12.46 7.73
CA LYS A 242 -16.42 -12.01 8.48
C LYS A 242 -16.11 -10.52 8.33
N ILE A 243 -16.60 -9.86 7.29
CA ILE A 243 -16.32 -8.44 7.02
C ILE A 243 -17.41 -7.55 7.61
N LYS A 244 -17.01 -6.59 8.44
CA LYS A 244 -17.94 -5.68 9.15
C LYS A 244 -18.06 -4.32 8.49
N ALA A 245 -17.06 -3.89 7.72
CA ALA A 245 -17.11 -2.75 6.81
C ALA A 245 -15.97 -2.83 5.80
N ILE A 246 -16.12 -2.08 4.72
CA ILE A 246 -15.10 -1.90 3.68
C ILE A 246 -14.83 -0.40 3.51
N VAL A 247 -13.56 -0.03 3.47
CA VAL A 247 -13.07 1.29 3.07
C VAL A 247 -12.19 1.09 1.82
N ALA A 248 -12.75 1.40 0.66
CA ALA A 248 -12.08 1.29 -0.63
C ALA A 248 -11.49 2.65 -1.02
N VAL A 249 -10.19 2.80 -0.90
CA VAL A 249 -9.47 4.04 -1.21
C VAL A 249 -8.98 3.96 -2.64
N GLU A 250 -9.48 4.86 -3.50
CA GLU A 250 -9.06 4.94 -4.90
C GLU A 250 -9.05 3.57 -5.62
N PRO A 251 -10.11 2.73 -5.49
CA PRO A 251 -10.08 1.40 -6.08
C PRO A 251 -9.93 1.48 -7.59
N ALA A 252 -8.85 0.88 -8.12
CA ALA A 252 -8.56 0.82 -9.55
C ALA A 252 -9.22 -0.38 -10.24
N VAL A 253 -9.64 -1.36 -9.46
CA VAL A 253 -10.31 -2.59 -9.87
C VAL A 253 -11.45 -2.85 -8.90
N ALA A 254 -12.54 -3.40 -9.37
CA ALA A 254 -13.72 -3.75 -8.59
C ALA A 254 -13.88 -5.26 -8.42
N GLY A 255 -14.87 -5.67 -7.63
CA GLY A 255 -15.26 -7.06 -7.47
C GLY A 255 -16.13 -7.60 -8.64
N ASP A 256 -16.51 -8.85 -8.55
CA ASP A 256 -17.43 -9.48 -9.50
C ASP A 256 -18.86 -8.95 -9.28
N LYS A 257 -19.40 -8.27 -10.31
CA LYS A 257 -20.76 -7.71 -10.29
C LYS A 257 -21.83 -8.79 -10.08
N ALA A 258 -21.62 -10.00 -10.61
CA ALA A 258 -22.57 -11.10 -10.43
C ALA A 258 -22.68 -11.54 -8.95
N GLN A 259 -21.68 -11.23 -8.14
CA GLN A 259 -21.63 -11.54 -6.71
C GLN A 259 -21.88 -10.29 -5.82
N ALA A 260 -22.27 -9.15 -6.38
CA ALA A 260 -22.49 -7.92 -5.63
C ALA A 260 -23.47 -8.07 -4.46
N GLY A 261 -24.48 -8.93 -4.61
CA GLY A 261 -25.46 -9.22 -3.56
C GLY A 261 -24.87 -9.81 -2.27
N LYS A 262 -23.68 -10.40 -2.31
CA LYS A 262 -22.98 -10.90 -1.11
C LYS A 262 -22.54 -9.76 -0.18
N LEU A 263 -22.40 -8.53 -0.72
CA LEU A 263 -21.98 -7.36 0.06
C LEU A 263 -23.16 -6.52 0.58
N LYS A 264 -24.41 -6.92 0.36
CA LYS A 264 -25.60 -6.12 0.71
C LYS A 264 -25.68 -5.69 2.17
N ASN A 265 -25.12 -6.47 3.09
CA ASN A 265 -25.13 -6.21 4.53
C ASN A 265 -23.80 -5.63 5.04
N ILE A 266 -22.86 -5.30 4.17
CA ILE A 266 -21.54 -4.79 4.54
C ILE A 266 -21.48 -3.30 4.17
N PRO A 267 -21.52 -2.38 5.15
CA PRO A 267 -21.34 -0.95 4.88
C PRO A 267 -20.02 -0.74 4.14
N THR A 268 -20.08 -0.03 3.04
CA THR A 268 -18.91 0.21 2.18
C THR A 268 -18.74 1.70 1.93
N LEU A 269 -17.54 2.21 2.14
CA LEU A 269 -17.10 3.55 1.77
C LEU A 269 -16.14 3.45 0.58
N VAL A 270 -16.40 4.21 -0.47
CA VAL A 270 -15.47 4.42 -1.58
C VAL A 270 -15.00 5.87 -1.57
N VAL A 271 -13.70 6.10 -1.56
CA VAL A 271 -13.11 7.44 -1.52
C VAL A 271 -12.28 7.68 -2.77
N TYR A 272 -12.55 8.77 -3.48
CA TYR A 272 -11.77 9.21 -4.63
C TYR A 272 -11.14 10.59 -4.38
N GLY A 273 -9.88 10.74 -4.81
CA GLY A 273 -9.13 12.00 -4.74
C GLY A 273 -9.43 12.95 -5.89
N ASP A 274 -8.48 13.84 -6.16
CA ASP A 274 -8.61 14.90 -7.16
C ASP A 274 -7.99 14.51 -8.52
N TYR A 275 -8.10 15.39 -9.51
CA TYR A 275 -7.47 15.30 -10.84
C TYR A 275 -7.88 14.08 -11.69
N ILE A 276 -8.94 13.37 -11.33
CA ILE A 276 -9.39 12.18 -12.07
C ILE A 276 -9.69 12.50 -13.52
N SER A 277 -10.39 13.61 -13.77
CA SER A 277 -10.77 14.05 -15.13
C SER A 277 -9.57 14.50 -15.98
N LEU A 278 -8.42 14.78 -15.35
CA LEU A 278 -7.21 15.21 -16.05
C LEU A 278 -6.31 14.03 -16.47
N ASP A 279 -6.59 12.85 -15.97
CA ASP A 279 -5.82 11.63 -16.30
C ASP A 279 -6.48 10.87 -17.45
N SER A 280 -5.68 10.28 -18.33
CA SER A 280 -6.17 9.55 -19.51
C SER A 280 -6.84 8.20 -19.20
N ARG A 281 -6.66 7.63 -18.01
CA ARG A 281 -7.11 6.29 -17.62
C ARG A 281 -8.07 6.31 -16.43
N TRP A 282 -7.87 7.23 -15.49
CA TRP A 282 -8.63 7.27 -14.25
C TRP A 282 -10.14 7.48 -14.44
N PRO A 283 -10.64 8.27 -15.41
CA PRO A 283 -12.07 8.34 -15.67
C PRO A 283 -12.70 6.97 -15.91
N LYS A 284 -12.03 6.11 -16.71
CA LYS A 284 -12.50 4.74 -16.99
C LYS A 284 -12.38 3.84 -15.76
N MET A 285 -11.27 3.92 -15.01
CA MET A 285 -11.08 3.12 -13.80
C MET A 285 -12.10 3.47 -12.72
N ARG A 286 -12.36 4.77 -12.51
CA ARG A 286 -13.42 5.23 -11.60
C ARG A 286 -14.80 4.73 -12.04
N GLN A 287 -15.11 4.77 -13.35
CA GLN A 287 -16.39 4.29 -13.87
C GLN A 287 -16.60 2.80 -13.56
N ILE A 288 -15.56 1.95 -13.70
CA ILE A 288 -15.63 0.53 -13.31
C ILE A 288 -16.01 0.40 -11.83
N GLY A 289 -15.42 1.22 -10.96
CA GLY A 289 -15.77 1.25 -9.54
C GLY A 289 -17.21 1.70 -9.29
N LEU A 290 -17.67 2.76 -9.97
CA LEU A 290 -19.04 3.26 -9.84
C LEU A 290 -20.07 2.26 -10.36
N ASP A 291 -19.81 1.62 -11.49
CA ASP A 291 -20.67 0.55 -12.00
C ASP A 291 -20.78 -0.65 -11.01
N TYR A 292 -19.73 -0.92 -10.26
CA TYR A 292 -19.78 -1.95 -9.21
C TYR A 292 -20.60 -1.47 -8.01
N VAL A 293 -20.46 -0.21 -7.61
CA VAL A 293 -21.30 0.43 -6.58
C VAL A 293 -22.78 0.32 -6.95
N GLU A 294 -23.13 0.64 -8.18
CA GLU A 294 -24.52 0.49 -8.67
C GLU A 294 -25.02 -0.95 -8.59
N ALA A 295 -24.18 -1.94 -8.92
CA ALA A 295 -24.55 -3.34 -8.79
C ALA A 295 -24.80 -3.76 -7.32
N VAL A 296 -24.01 -3.23 -6.36
CA VAL A 296 -24.23 -3.46 -4.93
C VAL A 296 -25.52 -2.78 -4.46
N HIS A 297 -25.81 -1.55 -4.89
CA HIS A 297 -27.07 -0.85 -4.59
C HIS A 297 -28.27 -1.59 -5.15
N ALA A 298 -28.21 -2.05 -6.40
CA ALA A 298 -29.27 -2.83 -7.04
C ALA A 298 -29.56 -4.13 -6.31
N ALA A 299 -28.56 -4.70 -5.62
CA ALA A 299 -28.72 -5.87 -4.77
C ALA A 299 -29.18 -5.55 -3.34
N GLY A 300 -29.52 -4.28 -3.03
CA GLY A 300 -30.01 -3.82 -1.75
C GLY A 300 -28.90 -3.48 -0.74
N GLY A 301 -27.66 -3.32 -1.21
CA GLY A 301 -26.53 -2.92 -0.36
C GLY A 301 -26.42 -1.41 -0.17
N ASN A 302 -25.59 -1.00 0.78
CA ASN A 302 -25.32 0.40 1.10
C ASN A 302 -23.84 0.72 0.86
N VAL A 303 -23.58 1.56 -0.14
CA VAL A 303 -22.24 2.05 -0.49
C VAL A 303 -22.26 3.57 -0.51
N ASP A 304 -21.46 4.18 0.32
CA ASP A 304 -21.23 5.61 0.33
C ASP A 304 -20.03 5.94 -0.57
N VAL A 305 -20.20 6.86 -1.53
CA VAL A 305 -19.12 7.33 -2.41
C VAL A 305 -18.78 8.77 -2.05
N VAL A 306 -17.52 9.03 -1.74
CA VAL A 306 -17.00 10.35 -1.44
C VAL A 306 -15.98 10.76 -2.49
N ASN A 307 -16.25 11.84 -3.21
CA ASN A 307 -15.29 12.57 -4.01
C ASN A 307 -14.71 13.69 -3.14
N LEU A 308 -13.45 13.59 -2.75
CA LEU A 308 -12.82 14.51 -1.79
C LEU A 308 -12.97 16.00 -2.19
N PRO A 309 -12.81 16.39 -3.49
CA PRO A 309 -13.01 17.78 -3.89
C PRO A 309 -14.42 18.31 -3.63
N GLU A 310 -15.45 17.47 -3.71
CA GLU A 310 -16.86 17.87 -3.50
C GLU A 310 -17.17 18.14 -2.02
N VAL A 311 -16.39 17.54 -1.11
CA VAL A 311 -16.49 17.79 0.34
C VAL A 311 -15.43 18.77 0.85
N GLY A 312 -14.78 19.52 -0.07
CA GLY A 312 -13.83 20.57 0.27
C GLY A 312 -12.40 20.12 0.53
N ILE A 313 -12.10 18.83 0.41
CA ILE A 313 -10.74 18.28 0.54
C ILE A 313 -10.15 18.17 -0.86
N LYS A 314 -9.23 19.09 -1.21
CA LYS A 314 -8.73 19.26 -2.57
C LYS A 314 -7.24 18.96 -2.69
N GLY A 315 -6.81 18.70 -3.93
CA GLY A 315 -5.40 18.53 -4.29
C GLY A 315 -4.87 17.12 -4.02
N ASN A 316 -5.72 16.16 -3.73
CA ASN A 316 -5.31 14.81 -3.40
C ASN A 316 -4.90 14.03 -4.66
N SER A 317 -3.70 13.47 -4.61
CA SER A 317 -3.18 12.53 -5.61
C SER A 317 -3.87 11.16 -5.50
N HIS A 318 -3.37 10.17 -6.23
CA HIS A 318 -3.76 8.77 -6.02
C HIS A 318 -3.30 8.22 -4.66
N MET A 319 -2.33 8.86 -4.04
CA MET A 319 -1.72 8.43 -2.77
C MET A 319 -2.27 9.23 -1.59
N LEU A 320 -3.59 9.17 -1.37
CA LEU A 320 -4.29 9.96 -0.35
C LEU A 320 -3.65 9.86 1.03
N MET A 321 -3.11 8.68 1.37
CA MET A 321 -2.45 8.40 2.65
C MET A 321 -1.07 9.06 2.79
N MET A 322 -0.50 9.58 1.70
CA MET A 322 0.81 10.23 1.66
C MET A 322 0.72 11.75 1.43
N ASP A 323 -0.42 12.23 0.97
CA ASP A 323 -0.66 13.65 0.70
C ASP A 323 -0.53 14.49 1.99
N LYS A 324 -0.19 15.78 1.86
CA LYS A 324 0.01 16.69 3.02
C LYS A 324 -1.23 16.83 3.90
N ASN A 325 -2.41 16.60 3.34
CA ASN A 325 -3.69 16.59 4.04
C ASN A 325 -4.20 15.17 4.39
N ASN A 326 -3.31 14.17 4.45
CA ASN A 326 -3.66 12.77 4.74
C ASN A 326 -4.45 12.59 6.06
N GLY A 327 -4.21 13.45 7.06
CA GLY A 327 -4.93 13.45 8.33
C GLY A 327 -6.41 13.79 8.15
N GLN A 328 -6.74 14.77 7.30
CA GLN A 328 -8.13 15.12 7.00
C GLN A 328 -8.90 13.95 6.38
N VAL A 329 -8.24 13.20 5.49
CA VAL A 329 -8.85 12.02 4.87
C VAL A 329 -8.99 10.88 5.90
N ALA A 330 -7.99 10.67 6.77
CA ALA A 330 -8.08 9.71 7.86
C ALA A 330 -9.22 10.05 8.85
N ASP A 331 -9.43 11.33 9.14
CA ASP A 331 -10.52 11.80 10.00
C ASP A 331 -11.91 11.60 9.36
N LEU A 332 -12.03 11.82 8.04
CA LEU A 332 -13.24 11.52 7.29
C LEU A 332 -13.58 10.03 7.36
N ILE A 333 -12.59 9.15 7.13
CA ILE A 333 -12.77 7.70 7.24
C ILE A 333 -13.15 7.30 8.66
N GLN A 334 -12.46 7.83 9.67
CA GLN A 334 -12.75 7.57 11.07
C GLN A 334 -14.18 7.99 11.46
N LYS A 335 -14.60 9.18 11.01
CA LYS A 335 -15.97 9.65 11.25
C LYS A 335 -16.98 8.70 10.62
N TRP A 336 -16.78 8.30 9.37
CA TRP A 336 -17.68 7.37 8.69
C TRP A 336 -17.77 6.02 9.43
N LEU A 337 -16.62 5.47 9.88
CA LEU A 337 -16.60 4.23 10.67
C LEU A 337 -17.35 4.38 12.00
N ALA A 338 -17.23 5.53 12.67
CA ALA A 338 -17.98 5.84 13.88
C ALA A 338 -19.49 5.97 13.62
N ASP A 339 -19.89 6.65 12.55
CA ASP A 339 -21.29 6.80 12.14
C ASP A 339 -21.93 5.43 11.79
N LYS A 340 -21.15 4.43 11.36
CA LYS A 340 -21.59 3.03 11.17
C LYS A 340 -21.55 2.21 12.47
N GLY A 341 -21.25 2.83 13.62
CA GLY A 341 -21.24 2.17 14.93
C GLY A 341 -20.07 1.20 15.14
N LEU A 342 -18.95 1.36 14.43
CA LEU A 342 -17.78 0.49 14.49
C LEU A 342 -16.70 0.99 15.47
N VAL A 343 -16.95 2.10 16.13
CA VAL A 343 -16.10 2.69 17.17
C VAL A 343 -16.90 2.78 18.47
N GLU A 344 -16.23 2.52 19.60
CA GLU A 344 -16.78 2.66 20.96
C GLU A 344 -16.75 4.11 21.43
#